data_0e59cea121b6016981159de3bc75e881
#
_entry.id   0e59cea121b6016981159de3bc75e881
#
_cell.length_a   1.000
_cell.length_b   1.000
_cell.length_c   1.000
_cell.angle_alpha   90.00
_cell.angle_beta   90.00
_cell.angle_gamma   90.00
#
_symmetry.space_group_name_H-M   'P 1'
#
loop_
_entity.id
_entity.type
_entity.pdbx_description
1 polymer ?
#
loop_
_entity_poly.entity_id
_entity_poly.type
_entity_poly.pdbx_seq_one_letter_code
_entity_poly.pdbx_strand_id
1 'polypeptide(L)'
;SRVSRGLGDVYKRQILYSSCFDANGGLFETILSEEDAVFSDELNHASIIDGIRLCKAQKYRYKNCNMNDLEDKLSQSDARVKLIVTDGVFSMDGTIAPVDKIVDLANQYNALVMVDDCHATGFIGSNGKGSGEYCGVLEKVDIISSTFGKALGGASGGFISASKNIVDTLRQKSRPYLFSNSLAPALV
;
A
#
# COMPACT_ATOMS: atom_id res chain seq x y z
N SER A 1 17.32 -6.39 -8.18
CA SER A 1 16.76 -7.67 -8.62
C SER A 1 15.80 -7.48 -9.80
N ARG A 2 15.51 -8.53 -10.58
CA ARG A 2 14.59 -8.44 -11.74
C ARG A 2 13.14 -8.07 -11.34
N VAL A 3 12.74 -8.36 -10.11
CA VAL A 3 11.40 -8.04 -9.59
C VAL A 3 11.20 -6.52 -9.44
N SER A 4 12.26 -5.78 -9.05
CA SER A 4 12.16 -4.31 -8.94
C SER A 4 11.92 -3.63 -10.28
N ARG A 5 12.48 -4.18 -11.38
CA ARG A 5 12.28 -3.63 -12.73
C ARG A 5 10.87 -3.88 -13.28
N GLY A 6 10.18 -4.89 -12.76
CA GLY A 6 8.81 -5.22 -13.15
C GLY A 6 7.75 -4.30 -12.54
N LEU A 7 8.04 -3.66 -11.40
CA LEU A 7 7.14 -2.75 -10.70
C LEU A 7 7.40 -1.27 -10.97
N GLY A 8 8.23 -0.98 -11.98
CA GLY A 8 8.18 0.30 -12.67
C GLY A 8 9.17 1.35 -12.24
N ASP A 9 9.84 1.33 -11.12
CA ASP A 9 10.73 2.42 -10.75
C ASP A 9 12.14 1.95 -10.36
N VAL A 10 13.15 2.53 -11.01
CA VAL A 10 14.58 2.33 -10.68
C VAL A 10 14.88 2.77 -9.23
N TYR A 11 14.06 3.66 -8.67
CA TYR A 11 14.22 4.20 -7.33
C TYR A 11 13.45 3.44 -6.24
N LYS A 12 12.51 2.57 -6.61
CA LYS A 12 11.79 1.73 -5.64
C LYS A 12 12.64 0.54 -5.21
N ARG A 13 12.48 0.15 -3.95
CA ARG A 13 13.08 -1.02 -3.31
C ARG A 13 11.98 -1.91 -2.77
N GLN A 14 12.30 -3.15 -2.45
CA GLN A 14 11.36 -4.08 -1.86
C GLN A 14 11.85 -4.58 -0.51
N ILE A 15 10.89 -4.90 0.34
CA ILE A 15 11.08 -5.60 1.60
C ILE A 15 10.08 -6.76 1.66
N LEU A 16 10.57 -7.94 2.06
CA LEU A 16 9.78 -9.17 2.11
C LEU A 16 9.26 -9.40 3.53
N TYR A 17 8.06 -9.94 3.63
CA TYR A 17 7.40 -10.33 4.88
C TYR A 17 6.87 -11.76 4.77
N SER A 18 6.59 -12.39 5.90
CA SER A 18 5.95 -13.71 5.99
C SER A 18 4.56 -13.75 5.35
N SER A 19 3.87 -12.61 5.33
CA SER A 19 2.59 -12.42 4.64
C SER A 19 2.38 -10.95 4.28
N CYS A 20 1.41 -10.65 3.40
CA CYS A 20 0.99 -9.26 3.18
C CYS A 20 0.23 -8.70 4.40
N PHE A 21 -0.37 -9.55 5.22
CA PHE A 21 -0.97 -9.14 6.48
C PHE A 21 0.09 -8.52 7.40
N ASP A 22 1.24 -9.19 7.55
CA ASP A 22 2.38 -8.68 8.33
C ASP A 22 3.00 -7.42 7.70
N ALA A 23 3.06 -7.37 6.38
CA ALA A 23 3.54 -6.19 5.65
C ALA A 23 2.69 -4.95 5.96
N ASN A 24 1.37 -5.06 5.83
CA ASN A 24 0.43 -3.99 6.15
C ASN A 24 0.42 -3.67 7.66
N GLY A 25 0.46 -4.69 8.51
CA GLY A 25 0.54 -4.53 9.97
C GLY A 25 1.76 -3.76 10.44
N GLY A 26 2.90 -3.93 9.76
CA GLY A 26 4.16 -3.29 10.13
C GLY A 26 4.44 -1.96 9.45
N LEU A 27 3.60 -1.52 8.51
CA LEU A 27 3.85 -0.31 7.72
C LEU A 27 3.53 0.98 8.50
N PHE A 28 2.27 1.12 8.89
CA PHE A 28 1.71 2.41 9.33
C PHE A 28 2.38 2.93 10.61
N GLU A 29 2.53 2.09 11.64
CA GLU A 29 3.19 2.48 12.89
C GLU A 29 4.68 2.81 12.70
N THR A 30 5.29 2.29 11.62
CA THR A 30 6.71 2.51 11.33
C THR A 30 6.96 3.85 10.64
N ILE A 31 6.09 4.26 9.72
CA ILE A 31 6.32 5.44 8.88
C ILE A 31 5.50 6.66 9.28
N LEU A 32 4.44 6.50 10.09
CA LEU A 32 3.56 7.59 10.53
C LEU A 32 3.67 7.82 12.04
N SER A 33 3.58 9.10 12.43
CA SER A 33 3.56 9.58 13.81
C SER A 33 2.20 10.21 14.17
N GLU A 34 2.09 10.75 15.37
CA GLU A 34 0.88 11.47 15.83
C GLU A 34 0.63 12.80 15.10
N GLU A 35 1.66 13.36 14.44
CA GLU A 35 1.55 14.58 13.63
C GLU A 35 1.04 14.30 12.20
N ASP A 36 0.87 13.04 11.83
CA ASP A 36 0.54 12.59 10.50
C ASP A 36 -0.92 12.12 10.42
N ALA A 37 -1.44 11.92 9.20
CA ALA A 37 -2.79 11.42 8.98
C ALA A 37 -2.83 10.31 7.93
N VAL A 38 -3.74 9.34 8.16
CA VAL A 38 -4.06 8.28 7.20
C VAL A 38 -5.52 8.39 6.77
N PHE A 39 -5.75 8.33 5.45
CA PHE A 39 -7.05 8.39 4.79
C PHE A 39 -7.34 7.04 4.16
N SER A 40 -8.16 6.23 4.80
CA SER A 40 -8.43 4.84 4.42
C SER A 40 -9.79 4.69 3.76
N ASP A 41 -9.85 3.99 2.63
CA ASP A 41 -11.13 3.53 2.08
C ASP A 41 -11.85 2.64 3.08
N GLU A 42 -13.17 2.76 3.16
CA GLU A 42 -13.98 2.06 4.17
C GLU A 42 -14.04 0.54 3.94
N LEU A 43 -13.80 0.08 2.73
CA LEU A 43 -13.83 -1.35 2.39
C LEU A 43 -12.43 -1.98 2.30
N ASN A 44 -11.39 -1.27 2.73
CA ASN A 44 -10.06 -1.81 2.78
C ASN A 44 -9.97 -3.12 3.57
N HIS A 45 -9.07 -3.98 3.16
CA HIS A 45 -8.80 -5.27 3.78
C HIS A 45 -8.48 -5.16 5.28
N ALA A 46 -8.85 -6.18 6.06
CA ALA A 46 -8.65 -6.22 7.51
C ALA A 46 -7.21 -5.94 7.94
N SER A 47 -6.21 -6.38 7.17
CA SER A 47 -4.79 -6.12 7.48
C SER A 47 -4.42 -4.64 7.45
N ILE A 48 -5.02 -3.86 6.55
CA ILE A 48 -4.86 -2.40 6.49
C ILE A 48 -5.54 -1.77 7.70
N ILE A 49 -6.78 -2.18 7.99
CA ILE A 49 -7.54 -1.66 9.14
C ILE A 49 -6.78 -1.92 10.44
N ASP A 50 -6.26 -3.12 10.64
CA ASP A 50 -5.52 -3.49 11.86
C ASP A 50 -4.16 -2.76 11.92
N GLY A 51 -3.45 -2.65 10.81
CA GLY A 51 -2.21 -1.88 10.74
C GLY A 51 -2.43 -0.39 11.09
N ILE A 52 -3.51 0.21 10.59
CA ILE A 52 -3.90 1.59 10.94
C ILE A 52 -4.27 1.72 12.42
N ARG A 53 -4.90 0.72 13.02
CA ARG A 53 -5.21 0.74 14.46
C ARG A 53 -3.97 0.82 15.33
N LEU A 54 -2.88 0.19 14.92
CA LEU A 54 -1.62 0.18 15.65
C LEU A 54 -0.87 1.52 15.57
N CYS A 55 -1.09 2.34 14.56
CA CYS A 55 -0.40 3.61 14.43
C CYS A 55 -1.06 4.73 15.27
N LYS A 56 -0.26 5.76 15.59
CA LYS A 56 -0.72 6.93 16.36
C LYS A 56 -1.26 8.07 15.49
N ALA A 57 -1.14 7.97 14.17
CA ALA A 57 -1.60 8.98 13.22
C ALA A 57 -3.11 9.26 13.36
N GLN A 58 -3.53 10.45 12.96
CA GLN A 58 -4.95 10.78 12.80
C GLN A 58 -5.56 9.87 11.73
N LYS A 59 -6.80 9.39 11.97
CA LYS A 59 -7.43 8.37 11.13
C LYS A 59 -8.71 8.91 10.50
N TYR A 60 -8.72 8.99 9.18
CA TYR A 60 -9.88 9.38 8.40
C TYR A 60 -10.33 8.18 7.57
N ARG A 61 -11.63 7.90 7.59
CA ARG A 61 -12.23 6.83 6.80
C ARG A 61 -13.16 7.47 5.77
N TYR A 62 -12.91 7.27 4.49
CA TYR A 62 -13.76 7.78 3.41
C TYR A 62 -14.60 6.64 2.80
N LYS A 63 -15.76 7.01 2.24
CA LYS A 63 -16.69 6.08 1.60
C LYS A 63 -16.05 5.42 0.39
N ASN A 64 -16.31 4.14 0.19
CA ASN A 64 -15.70 3.34 -0.88
C ASN A 64 -15.72 4.05 -2.23
N CYS A 65 -14.54 4.22 -2.81
CA CYS A 65 -14.31 4.87 -4.10
C CYS A 65 -14.95 6.26 -4.27
N ASN A 66 -15.31 6.94 -3.18
CA ASN A 66 -15.94 8.26 -3.22
C ASN A 66 -14.89 9.37 -3.11
N MET A 67 -14.53 9.94 -4.27
CA MET A 67 -13.49 10.97 -4.35
C MET A 67 -13.90 12.29 -3.71
N ASN A 68 -15.18 12.64 -3.71
CA ASN A 68 -15.65 13.86 -3.03
C ASN A 68 -15.49 13.73 -1.51
N ASP A 69 -15.87 12.59 -0.93
CA ASP A 69 -15.70 12.33 0.50
C ASP A 69 -14.20 12.26 0.90
N LEU A 70 -13.35 11.73 0.02
CA LEU A 70 -11.89 11.75 0.23
C LEU A 70 -11.36 13.18 0.20
N GLU A 71 -11.75 13.99 -0.79
CA GLU A 71 -11.33 15.38 -0.93
C GLU A 71 -11.77 16.23 0.26
N ASP A 72 -13.03 16.10 0.70
CA ASP A 72 -13.53 16.80 1.89
C ASP A 72 -12.66 16.53 3.13
N LYS A 73 -12.25 15.27 3.32
CA LYS A 73 -11.38 14.89 4.46
C LYS A 73 -9.95 15.39 4.32
N LEU A 74 -9.38 15.34 3.11
CA LEU A 74 -8.04 15.85 2.83
C LEU A 74 -7.95 17.36 3.06
N SER A 75 -8.99 18.11 2.67
CA SER A 75 -9.06 19.56 2.82
C SER A 75 -9.13 20.02 4.27
N GLN A 76 -9.66 19.18 5.17
CA GLN A 76 -9.81 19.46 6.59
C GLN A 76 -8.57 19.10 7.43
N SER A 77 -7.56 18.50 6.83
CA SER A 77 -6.39 18.00 7.55
C SER A 77 -5.16 18.89 7.37
N ASP A 78 -4.59 19.35 8.48
CA ASP A 78 -3.32 20.07 8.53
C ASP A 78 -2.13 19.16 8.87
N ALA A 79 -2.30 17.83 8.75
CA ALA A 79 -1.27 16.86 9.08
C ALA A 79 0.02 17.09 8.29
N ARG A 80 1.17 16.86 8.95
CA ARG A 80 2.50 17.00 8.37
C ARG A 80 2.70 16.08 7.17
N VAL A 81 2.33 14.81 7.31
CA VAL A 81 2.30 13.81 6.23
C VAL A 81 0.88 13.27 6.13
N LYS A 82 0.35 13.23 4.91
CA LYS A 82 -0.94 12.62 4.59
C LYS A 82 -0.68 11.37 3.78
N LEU A 83 -1.28 10.24 4.17
CA LEU A 83 -1.20 8.96 3.45
C LEU A 83 -2.60 8.50 3.06
N ILE A 84 -2.89 8.42 1.76
CA ILE A 84 -4.13 7.83 1.24
C ILE A 84 -3.88 6.36 1.01
N VAL A 85 -4.81 5.51 1.46
CA VAL A 85 -4.67 4.04 1.41
C VAL A 85 -5.92 3.41 0.83
N THR A 86 -5.74 2.54 -0.16
CA THR A 86 -6.82 1.77 -0.79
C THR A 86 -6.36 0.37 -1.18
N ASP A 87 -7.29 -0.61 -1.16
CA ASP A 87 -7.12 -1.80 -1.97
C ASP A 87 -7.15 -1.41 -3.45
N GLY A 88 -6.32 -2.02 -4.28
CA GLY A 88 -6.35 -1.83 -5.73
C GLY A 88 -7.55 -2.52 -6.37
N VAL A 89 -7.87 -3.72 -5.87
CA VAL A 89 -9.08 -4.49 -6.19
C VAL A 89 -9.72 -4.96 -4.89
N PHE A 90 -10.96 -4.55 -4.66
CA PHE A 90 -11.74 -4.98 -3.49
C PHE A 90 -12.24 -6.42 -3.69
N SER A 91 -11.68 -7.35 -2.93
CA SER A 91 -11.86 -8.80 -3.15
C SER A 91 -13.30 -9.29 -3.06
N MET A 92 -14.11 -8.68 -2.20
CA MET A 92 -15.50 -9.10 -1.96
C MET A 92 -16.46 -8.62 -3.05
N ASP A 93 -16.14 -7.48 -3.71
CA ASP A 93 -17.01 -6.81 -4.66
C ASP A 93 -16.48 -6.88 -6.10
N GLY A 94 -15.19 -7.16 -6.27
CA GLY A 94 -14.51 -7.15 -7.58
C GLY A 94 -14.31 -5.76 -8.18
N THR A 95 -14.57 -4.70 -7.40
CA THR A 95 -14.41 -3.32 -7.83
C THR A 95 -12.93 -2.95 -7.89
N ILE A 96 -12.51 -2.26 -8.95
CA ILE A 96 -11.17 -1.68 -9.07
C ILE A 96 -11.22 -0.25 -8.53
N ALA A 97 -10.28 0.10 -7.66
CA ALA A 97 -10.17 1.46 -7.14
C ALA A 97 -9.81 2.46 -8.25
N PRO A 98 -10.34 3.69 -8.23
CA PRO A 98 -9.99 4.75 -9.17
C PRO A 98 -8.65 5.38 -8.80
N VAL A 99 -7.55 4.60 -8.95
CA VAL A 99 -6.20 4.99 -8.49
C VAL A 99 -5.70 6.26 -9.18
N ASP A 100 -6.09 6.48 -10.44
CA ASP A 100 -5.80 7.72 -11.18
C ASP A 100 -6.37 8.96 -10.46
N LYS A 101 -7.64 8.91 -10.06
CA LYS A 101 -8.29 10.02 -9.34
C LYS A 101 -7.73 10.21 -7.93
N ILE A 102 -7.38 9.11 -7.26
CA ILE A 102 -6.72 9.17 -5.95
C ILE A 102 -5.36 9.87 -6.08
N VAL A 103 -4.57 9.54 -7.12
CA VAL A 103 -3.29 10.19 -7.40
C VAL A 103 -3.47 11.69 -7.70
N ASP A 104 -4.51 12.06 -8.43
CA ASP A 104 -4.79 13.48 -8.72
C ASP A 104 -5.08 14.25 -7.42
N LEU A 105 -5.91 13.73 -6.53
CA LEU A 105 -6.15 14.31 -5.20
C LEU A 105 -4.88 14.32 -4.34
N ALA A 106 -4.10 13.25 -4.37
CA ALA A 106 -2.83 13.19 -3.64
C ALA A 106 -1.87 14.31 -4.07
N ASN A 107 -1.76 14.57 -5.37
CA ASN A 107 -0.95 15.68 -5.88
C ASN A 107 -1.49 17.05 -5.42
N GLN A 108 -2.81 17.23 -5.45
CA GLN A 108 -3.44 18.49 -5.03
C GLN A 108 -3.23 18.80 -3.54
N TYR A 109 -3.28 17.76 -2.68
CA TYR A 109 -3.21 17.90 -1.23
C TYR A 109 -1.84 17.50 -0.64
N ASN A 110 -0.82 17.31 -1.47
CA ASN A 110 0.53 16.88 -1.09
C ASN A 110 0.51 15.62 -0.19
N ALA A 111 -0.21 14.61 -0.63
CA ALA A 111 -0.35 13.34 0.06
C ALA A 111 0.43 12.23 -0.66
N LEU A 112 0.83 11.20 0.09
CA LEU A 112 1.36 9.95 -0.43
C LEU A 112 0.21 8.99 -0.76
N VAL A 113 0.43 8.08 -1.72
CA VAL A 113 -0.53 7.05 -2.11
C VAL A 113 0.04 5.67 -1.82
N MET A 114 -0.73 4.87 -1.07
CA MET A 114 -0.51 3.44 -0.89
C MET A 114 -1.62 2.65 -1.53
N VAL A 115 -1.25 1.62 -2.30
CA VAL A 115 -2.17 0.65 -2.89
C VAL A 115 -1.81 -0.76 -2.43
N ASP A 116 -2.79 -1.47 -1.89
CA ASP A 116 -2.69 -2.93 -1.69
C ASP A 116 -3.17 -3.64 -2.95
N ASP A 117 -2.24 -4.20 -3.70
CA ASP A 117 -2.50 -4.89 -4.97
C ASP A 117 -2.51 -6.42 -4.83
N CYS A 118 -2.82 -6.95 -3.64
CA CYS A 118 -2.91 -8.39 -3.39
C CYS A 118 -3.86 -9.12 -4.36
N HIS A 119 -4.90 -8.45 -4.82
CA HIS A 119 -5.89 -8.98 -5.77
C HIS A 119 -5.71 -8.43 -7.19
N ALA A 120 -4.56 -7.85 -7.52
CA ALA A 120 -4.29 -7.28 -8.84
C ALA A 120 -2.93 -7.68 -9.40
N THR A 121 -1.90 -7.77 -8.56
CA THR A 121 -0.54 -8.12 -8.99
C THR A 121 -0.51 -9.50 -9.64
N GLY A 122 0.05 -9.57 -10.83
CA GLY A 122 0.23 -10.79 -11.63
C GLY A 122 -0.74 -10.91 -12.79
N PHE A 123 -1.87 -10.18 -12.83
CA PHE A 123 -2.87 -10.35 -13.89
C PHE A 123 -3.66 -9.08 -14.26
N ILE A 124 -3.78 -8.07 -13.39
CA ILE A 124 -4.42 -6.80 -13.73
C ILE A 124 -3.42 -5.86 -14.39
N GLY A 125 -3.86 -5.15 -15.43
CA GLY A 125 -3.02 -4.31 -16.28
C GLY A 125 -2.45 -5.10 -17.46
N SER A 126 -1.95 -4.40 -18.48
CA SER A 126 -1.46 -4.99 -19.74
C SER A 126 -0.22 -5.90 -19.54
N ASN A 127 0.55 -5.65 -18.49
CA ASN A 127 1.74 -6.43 -18.13
C ASN A 127 1.59 -7.11 -16.76
N GLY A 128 0.38 -7.14 -16.19
CA GLY A 128 0.13 -7.74 -14.88
C GLY A 128 0.76 -6.99 -13.70
N LYS A 129 1.02 -5.68 -13.84
CA LYS A 129 1.66 -4.89 -12.78
C LYS A 129 0.68 -4.31 -11.76
N GLY A 130 -0.59 -4.67 -11.85
CA GLY A 130 -1.61 -4.31 -10.89
C GLY A 130 -2.48 -3.11 -11.27
N SER A 131 -3.24 -2.61 -10.29
CA SER A 131 -4.25 -1.57 -10.47
C SER A 131 -3.65 -0.22 -10.88
N GLY A 132 -2.45 0.10 -10.39
CA GLY A 132 -1.72 1.31 -10.79
C GLY A 132 -1.38 1.32 -12.28
N GLU A 133 -0.99 0.17 -12.86
CA GLU A 133 -0.79 0.04 -14.30
C GLU A 133 -2.11 0.14 -15.05
N TYR A 134 -3.15 -0.54 -14.57
CA TYR A 134 -4.47 -0.49 -15.17
C TYR A 134 -5.02 0.94 -15.29
N CYS A 135 -4.81 1.75 -14.26
CA CYS A 135 -5.21 3.17 -14.23
C CYS A 135 -4.18 4.12 -14.89
N GLY A 136 -3.04 3.61 -15.41
CA GLY A 136 -2.02 4.41 -16.09
C GLY A 136 -1.18 5.32 -15.18
N VAL A 137 -1.13 5.05 -13.87
CA VAL A 137 -0.46 5.90 -12.86
C VAL A 137 0.51 5.15 -11.96
N LEU A 138 0.98 3.97 -12.37
CA LEU A 138 1.86 3.10 -11.56
C LEU A 138 3.06 3.85 -10.95
N GLU A 139 3.70 4.71 -11.72
CA GLU A 139 4.90 5.46 -11.30
C GLU A 139 4.61 6.53 -10.25
N LYS A 140 3.34 6.89 -10.08
CA LYS A 140 2.88 7.91 -9.12
C LYS A 140 2.37 7.31 -7.81
N VAL A 141 2.30 5.98 -7.71
CA VAL A 141 1.96 5.28 -6.46
C VAL A 141 3.23 5.17 -5.62
N ASP A 142 3.22 5.69 -4.40
CA ASP A 142 4.41 5.75 -3.54
C ASP A 142 4.72 4.42 -2.89
N ILE A 143 3.69 3.70 -2.44
CA ILE A 143 3.80 2.44 -1.71
C ILE A 143 2.84 1.42 -2.34
N ILE A 144 3.38 0.25 -2.68
CA ILE A 144 2.59 -0.89 -3.14
C ILE A 144 2.84 -2.03 -2.16
N SER A 145 1.79 -2.57 -1.56
CA SER A 145 1.84 -3.86 -0.87
C SER A 145 1.21 -4.94 -1.75
N SER A 146 1.72 -6.16 -1.66
CA SER A 146 1.15 -7.31 -2.37
C SER A 146 1.57 -8.63 -1.75
N THR A 147 0.98 -9.72 -2.24
CA THR A 147 1.21 -11.08 -1.74
C THR A 147 1.73 -12.01 -2.84
N PHE A 148 2.55 -12.97 -2.44
CA PHE A 148 2.92 -14.10 -3.30
C PHE A 148 1.89 -15.23 -3.27
N GLY A 149 1.00 -15.24 -2.27
CA GLY A 149 0.08 -16.35 -1.99
C GLY A 149 -1.22 -16.34 -2.82
N LYS A 150 -1.32 -15.55 -3.88
CA LYS A 150 -2.50 -15.47 -4.76
C LYS A 150 -2.08 -15.70 -6.23
N ALA A 151 -2.32 -14.77 -7.13
CA ALA A 151 -2.05 -14.93 -8.57
C ALA A 151 -0.57 -15.23 -8.90
N LEU A 152 0.38 -14.77 -8.09
CA LEU A 152 1.80 -15.08 -8.28
C LEU A 152 2.18 -16.53 -7.92
N GLY A 153 1.30 -17.28 -7.25
CA GLY A 153 1.48 -18.72 -7.01
C GLY A 153 2.58 -19.12 -6.04
N GLY A 154 3.12 -18.19 -5.25
CA GLY A 154 4.24 -18.43 -4.33
C GLY A 154 3.89 -19.09 -3.01
N ALA A 155 2.65 -19.57 -2.81
CA ALA A 155 2.12 -20.22 -1.63
C ALA A 155 2.10 -19.33 -0.36
N SER A 156 3.11 -18.54 -0.09
CA SER A 156 3.28 -17.76 1.13
C SER A 156 4.11 -16.51 0.88
N GLY A 157 3.96 -15.52 1.75
CA GLY A 157 4.75 -14.30 1.73
C GLY A 157 4.03 -13.09 1.17
N GLY A 158 4.56 -11.93 1.51
CA GLY A 158 4.15 -10.64 1.01
C GLY A 158 5.33 -9.70 0.86
N PHE A 159 5.09 -8.55 0.26
CA PHE A 159 6.13 -7.55 0.09
C PHE A 159 5.56 -6.13 0.10
N ILE A 160 6.42 -5.18 0.40
CA ILE A 160 6.20 -3.76 0.14
C ILE A 160 7.24 -3.30 -0.88
N SER A 161 6.78 -2.56 -1.89
CA SER A 161 7.60 -1.83 -2.86
C SER A 161 7.38 -0.33 -2.63
N ALA A 162 8.46 0.39 -2.33
CA ALA A 162 8.42 1.81 -2.01
C ALA A 162 9.77 2.48 -2.28
N SER A 163 9.87 3.80 -1.99
CA SER A 163 11.15 4.50 -2.06
C SER A 163 12.19 3.87 -1.12
N LYS A 164 13.48 4.06 -1.45
CA LYS A 164 14.60 3.54 -0.63
C LYS A 164 14.46 3.94 0.85
N ASN A 165 14.09 5.18 1.12
CA ASN A 165 14.00 5.69 2.49
C ASN A 165 12.92 4.98 3.31
N ILE A 166 11.74 4.72 2.70
CA ILE A 166 10.66 3.98 3.32
C ILE A 166 11.12 2.54 3.61
N VAL A 167 11.68 1.86 2.62
CA VAL A 167 12.12 0.46 2.77
C VAL A 167 13.24 0.33 3.80
N ASP A 168 14.21 1.23 3.82
CA ASP A 168 15.29 1.22 4.83
C ASP A 168 14.72 1.45 6.24
N THR A 169 13.74 2.34 6.39
CA THR A 169 13.04 2.56 7.66
C THR A 169 12.28 1.32 8.12
N LEU A 170 11.57 0.66 7.22
CA LEU A 170 10.86 -0.59 7.51
C LEU A 170 11.83 -1.69 7.97
N ARG A 171 12.99 -1.83 7.31
CA ARG A 171 14.01 -2.81 7.70
C ARG A 171 14.55 -2.60 9.11
N GLN A 172 14.56 -1.36 9.60
CA GLN A 172 15.11 -1.01 10.91
C GLN A 172 14.06 -0.97 12.01
N LYS A 173 12.79 -0.77 11.70
CA LYS A 173 11.75 -0.46 12.71
C LYS A 173 10.49 -1.30 12.60
N SER A 174 10.19 -1.93 11.46
CA SER A 174 8.97 -2.71 11.28
C SER A 174 8.98 -3.95 12.17
N ARG A 175 8.11 -3.98 13.16
CA ARG A 175 8.08 -5.06 14.17
C ARG A 175 7.82 -6.44 13.57
N PRO A 176 6.87 -6.65 12.64
CA PRO A 176 6.69 -7.96 12.01
C PRO A 176 7.93 -8.41 11.24
N TYR A 177 8.69 -7.48 10.64
CA TYR A 177 9.94 -7.81 9.95
C TYR A 177 11.05 -8.24 10.91
N LEU A 178 11.19 -7.54 12.03
CA LEU A 178 12.27 -7.76 13.00
C LEU A 178 12.01 -8.92 13.96
N PHE A 179 10.75 -9.17 14.32
CA PHE A 179 10.37 -10.04 15.44
C PHE A 179 9.44 -11.19 15.03
N SER A 180 9.20 -11.39 13.74
CA SER A 180 8.47 -12.55 13.21
C SER A 180 9.38 -13.42 12.35
N ASN A 181 8.82 -14.46 11.73
CA ASN A 181 9.57 -15.40 10.92
C ASN A 181 9.95 -14.82 9.56
N SER A 182 11.13 -15.20 9.07
CA SER A 182 11.53 -14.92 7.70
C SER A 182 10.81 -15.84 6.72
N LEU A 183 10.67 -15.36 5.48
CA LEU A 183 10.18 -16.18 4.39
C LEU A 183 11.15 -17.34 4.14
N ALA A 184 10.63 -18.53 3.84
CA ALA A 184 11.46 -19.68 3.53
C ALA A 184 12.28 -19.42 2.24
N PRO A 185 13.58 -19.72 2.22
CA PRO A 185 14.45 -19.43 1.05
C PRO A 185 13.94 -20.01 -0.27
N ALA A 186 13.21 -21.14 -0.21
CA ALA A 186 12.64 -21.77 -1.41
C ALA A 186 11.49 -20.93 -2.05
N LEU A 187 10.95 -19.93 -1.34
CA LEU A 187 9.88 -19.06 -1.82
C LEU A 187 10.42 -17.72 -2.38
N VAL A 188 11.70 -17.42 -2.18
CA VAL A 188 12.36 -16.19 -2.63
C VAL A 188 13.09 -16.40 -3.95
#